data_90349e3f1c0215d284e47c63a503594b
#
_entry.id   90349e3f1c0215d284e47c63a503594b
#
_cell.length_a   1.000
_cell.length_b   1.000
_cell.length_c   1.000
_cell.angle_alpha   90.00
_cell.angle_beta   90.00
_cell.angle_gamma   90.00
#
_symmetry.space_group_name_H-M   'P 1'
#
loop_
_entity.id
_entity.type
_entity.pdbx_description
1 polymer ?
#
loop_
_entity_poly.entity_id
_entity_poly.type
_entity_poly.pdbx_seq_one_letter_code
_entity_poly.pdbx_strand_id
1 'polypeptide(L)'
;MSTLTAIKVIVLLDALLMAVGHVPIIRAIFHSFPIGVYFLFATVVYAIGGILVVSERLFKLANVSLIVLAIIDNLLLIYTRTMPNIFFPRVLPWSSDWFPPRTLQILVGQCIIIVLCAVLLYKPKTQL
;
A
#
# COMPACT_ATOMS: atom_id res chain seq x y z
N MET A 1 -9.97 -23.72 3.78
CA MET A 1 -9.92 -22.25 3.92
C MET A 1 -11.05 -21.65 3.10
N SER A 2 -11.87 -20.79 3.69
CA SER A 2 -12.94 -20.12 2.94
C SER A 2 -12.36 -19.08 1.98
N THR A 3 -13.14 -18.72 0.96
CA THR A 3 -12.74 -17.66 0.02
C THR A 3 -12.47 -16.34 0.75
N LEU A 4 -13.32 -15.99 1.72
CA LEU A 4 -13.13 -14.79 2.53
C LEU A 4 -11.79 -14.81 3.26
N THR A 5 -11.46 -15.91 3.92
CA THR A 5 -10.20 -16.05 4.65
C THR A 5 -9.01 -15.99 3.69
N ALA A 6 -9.11 -16.61 2.52
CA ALA A 6 -8.05 -16.55 1.53
C ALA A 6 -7.80 -15.12 1.06
N ILE A 7 -8.86 -14.35 0.77
CA ILE A 7 -8.73 -12.95 0.35
C ILE A 7 -8.09 -12.13 1.47
N LYS A 8 -8.52 -12.29 2.72
CA LYS A 8 -7.95 -11.58 3.85
C LYS A 8 -6.45 -11.88 4.02
N VAL A 9 -6.05 -13.14 3.86
CA VAL A 9 -4.65 -13.53 3.96
C VAL A 9 -3.82 -12.90 2.83
N ILE A 10 -4.36 -12.90 1.61
CA ILE A 10 -3.66 -12.27 0.48
C ILE A 10 -3.49 -10.76 0.72
N VAL A 11 -4.52 -10.09 1.22
CA VAL A 11 -4.43 -8.66 1.57
C VAL A 11 -3.40 -8.44 2.66
N LEU A 12 -3.39 -9.26 3.69
CA LEU A 12 -2.40 -9.18 4.77
C LEU A 12 -0.98 -9.30 4.22
N LEU A 13 -0.71 -10.33 3.42
CA LEU A 13 0.63 -10.56 2.87
C LEU A 13 1.05 -9.44 1.92
N ASP A 14 0.13 -8.98 1.08
CA ASP A 14 0.40 -7.88 0.15
C ASP A 14 0.66 -6.57 0.90
N ALA A 15 -0.15 -6.28 1.93
CA ALA A 15 0.05 -5.07 2.74
C ALA A 15 1.39 -5.10 3.47
N LEU A 16 1.80 -6.25 4.02
CA LEU A 16 3.12 -6.39 4.64
C LEU A 16 4.24 -6.23 3.62
N LEU A 17 4.06 -6.75 2.41
CA LEU A 17 5.02 -6.58 1.33
C LEU A 17 5.14 -5.10 0.93
N MET A 18 4.02 -4.36 0.87
CA MET A 18 4.03 -2.93 0.60
C MET A 18 4.74 -2.16 1.71
N ALA A 19 4.53 -2.54 2.97
CA ALA A 19 5.25 -1.94 4.09
C ALA A 19 6.77 -2.13 3.92
N VAL A 20 7.21 -3.34 3.59
CA VAL A 20 8.63 -3.62 3.34
C VAL A 20 9.15 -2.79 2.17
N GLY A 21 8.36 -2.64 1.11
CA GLY A 21 8.75 -1.86 -0.06
C GLY A 21 8.94 -0.37 0.22
N HIS A 22 8.24 0.16 1.23
CA HIS A 22 8.38 1.57 1.62
C HIS A 22 9.57 1.83 2.53
N VAL A 23 10.12 0.80 3.20
CA VAL A 23 11.24 0.97 4.15
C VAL A 23 12.46 1.67 3.52
N PRO A 24 12.94 1.30 2.32
CA PRO A 24 14.09 1.99 1.74
C PRO A 24 13.85 3.47 1.48
N ILE A 25 12.60 3.87 1.27
CA ILE A 25 12.24 5.25 0.93
C ILE A 25 12.19 6.13 2.20
N ILE A 26 12.11 5.52 3.38
CA ILE A 26 12.13 6.26 4.66
C ILE A 26 13.41 7.09 4.79
N ARG A 27 14.50 6.70 4.14
CA ARG A 27 15.73 7.49 4.08
C ARG A 27 15.49 8.91 3.59
N ALA A 28 14.42 9.14 2.83
CA ALA A 28 14.06 10.47 2.37
C ALA A 28 13.78 11.44 3.52
N ILE A 29 13.53 10.94 4.74
CA ILE A 29 13.32 11.79 5.92
C ILE A 29 14.53 12.68 6.19
N PHE A 30 15.73 12.22 5.82
CA PHE A 30 16.96 12.99 6.00
C PHE A 30 17.23 13.99 4.86
N HIS A 31 16.46 13.88 3.75
CA HIS A 31 16.62 14.75 2.59
C HIS A 31 15.39 15.65 2.37
N SER A 32 14.19 15.16 2.71
CA SER A 32 12.94 15.89 2.54
C SER A 32 11.98 15.46 3.65
N PHE A 33 11.92 16.25 4.71
CA PHE A 33 11.15 15.93 5.91
C PHE A 33 9.69 15.55 5.61
N PRO A 34 8.93 16.34 4.80
CA PRO A 34 7.52 15.98 4.57
C PRO A 34 7.34 14.62 3.89
N ILE A 35 8.18 14.31 2.90
CA ILE A 35 8.04 13.06 2.15
C ILE A 35 8.50 11.87 2.99
N GLY A 36 9.53 12.04 3.82
CA GLY A 36 10.00 11.00 4.72
C GLY A 36 8.95 10.65 5.77
N VAL A 37 8.28 11.66 6.34
CA VAL A 37 7.19 11.45 7.30
C VAL A 37 6.03 10.72 6.62
N TYR A 38 5.68 11.11 5.39
CA TYR A 38 4.63 10.44 4.64
C TYR A 38 4.93 8.94 4.45
N PHE A 39 6.14 8.60 4.02
CA PHE A 39 6.51 7.20 3.80
C PHE A 39 6.57 6.41 5.11
N LEU A 40 6.99 7.02 6.20
CA LEU A 40 6.93 6.38 7.52
C LEU A 40 5.48 6.08 7.90
N PHE A 41 4.60 7.05 7.73
CA PHE A 41 3.17 6.89 7.98
C PHE A 41 2.58 5.77 7.11
N ALA A 42 2.89 5.77 5.81
CA ALA A 42 2.41 4.74 4.89
C ALA A 42 2.88 3.34 5.30
N THR A 43 4.15 3.19 5.68
CA THR A 43 4.69 1.92 6.16
C THR A 43 3.90 1.40 7.36
N VAL A 44 3.66 2.25 8.34
CA VAL A 44 2.91 1.89 9.55
C VAL A 44 1.46 1.51 9.21
N VAL A 45 0.80 2.30 8.36
CA VAL A 45 -0.59 2.02 7.99
C VAL A 45 -0.71 0.71 7.21
N TYR A 46 0.20 0.43 6.27
CA TYR A 46 0.17 -0.85 5.57
C TYR A 46 0.38 -2.03 6.52
N ALA A 47 1.34 -1.94 7.43
CA ALA A 47 1.61 -3.02 8.37
C ALA A 47 0.43 -3.26 9.31
N ILE A 48 -0.06 -2.21 9.96
CA ILE A 48 -1.16 -2.31 10.92
C ILE A 48 -2.47 -2.63 10.20
N GLY A 49 -2.76 -1.96 9.09
CA GLY A 49 -3.97 -2.21 8.30
C GLY A 49 -4.04 -3.63 7.79
N GLY A 50 -2.93 -4.17 7.28
CA GLY A 50 -2.88 -5.55 6.85
C GLY A 50 -3.20 -6.53 7.97
N ILE A 51 -2.66 -6.30 9.16
CA ILE A 51 -2.94 -7.13 10.34
C ILE A 51 -4.42 -7.00 10.73
N LEU A 52 -4.96 -5.79 10.72
CA LEU A 52 -6.33 -5.53 11.15
C LEU A 52 -7.38 -6.02 10.15
N VAL A 53 -7.03 -6.26 8.90
CA VAL A 53 -7.96 -6.83 7.92
C VAL A 53 -8.50 -8.18 8.38
N VAL A 54 -7.71 -8.95 9.13
CA VAL A 54 -8.15 -10.22 9.69
C VAL A 54 -8.94 -10.06 11.00
N SER A 55 -9.01 -8.83 11.53
CA SER A 55 -9.75 -8.54 12.76
C SER A 55 -11.22 -8.26 12.45
N GLU A 56 -12.12 -8.88 13.20
CA GLU A 56 -13.56 -8.64 13.02
C GLU A 56 -13.98 -7.24 13.44
N ARG A 57 -13.34 -6.68 14.47
CA ARG A 57 -13.71 -5.38 15.03
C ARG A 57 -13.38 -4.22 14.13
N LEU A 58 -12.19 -4.22 13.55
CA LEU A 58 -11.66 -3.10 12.79
C LEU A 58 -11.60 -3.40 11.29
N PHE A 59 -12.31 -4.43 10.85
CA PHE A 59 -12.31 -4.88 9.47
C PHE A 59 -12.64 -3.75 8.47
N LYS A 60 -13.74 -3.04 8.72
CA LYS A 60 -14.19 -1.97 7.81
C LYS A 60 -13.17 -0.82 7.77
N LEU A 61 -12.71 -0.39 8.94
CA LEU A 61 -11.72 0.68 9.04
C LEU A 61 -10.42 0.30 8.34
N ALA A 62 -9.95 -0.92 8.56
CA ALA A 62 -8.71 -1.40 7.93
C ALA A 62 -8.83 -1.41 6.40
N ASN A 63 -9.92 -1.95 5.87
CA ASN A 63 -10.11 -2.02 4.42
C ASN A 63 -10.23 -0.64 3.79
N VAL A 64 -10.99 0.27 4.39
CA VAL A 64 -11.13 1.64 3.88
C VAL A 64 -9.79 2.36 3.92
N SER A 65 -9.05 2.23 5.03
CA SER A 65 -7.73 2.88 5.17
C SER A 65 -6.74 2.38 4.14
N LEU A 66 -6.70 1.07 3.89
CA LEU A 66 -5.81 0.50 2.89
C LEU A 66 -6.17 0.96 1.47
N ILE A 67 -7.46 1.04 1.14
CA ILE A 67 -7.90 1.53 -0.17
C ILE A 67 -7.47 2.98 -0.37
N VAL A 68 -7.76 3.84 0.60
CA VAL A 68 -7.44 5.27 0.51
C VAL A 68 -5.93 5.46 0.38
N LEU A 69 -5.15 4.81 1.22
CA LEU A 69 -3.70 4.92 1.18
C LEU A 69 -3.14 4.40 -0.15
N ALA A 70 -3.63 3.26 -0.65
CA ALA A 70 -3.15 2.69 -1.90
C ALA A 70 -3.46 3.60 -3.09
N ILE A 71 -4.62 4.26 -3.11
CA ILE A 71 -4.97 5.22 -4.16
C ILE A 71 -4.03 6.42 -4.11
N ILE A 72 -3.82 7.00 -2.93
CA ILE A 72 -2.94 8.15 -2.76
C ILE A 72 -1.50 7.79 -3.16
N ASP A 73 -1.02 6.64 -2.71
CA ASP A 73 0.33 6.17 -3.04
C ASP A 73 0.51 5.95 -4.54
N ASN A 74 -0.47 5.36 -5.21
CA ASN A 74 -0.39 5.15 -6.65
C ASN A 74 -0.36 6.47 -7.42
N LEU A 75 -1.18 7.43 -7.00
CA LEU A 75 -1.16 8.76 -7.62
C LEU A 75 0.17 9.46 -7.42
N LEU A 76 0.71 9.41 -6.20
CA LEU A 76 2.00 10.00 -5.88
C LEU A 76 3.13 9.32 -6.66
N LEU A 77 3.09 8.00 -6.75
CA LEU A 77 4.08 7.20 -7.47
C LEU A 77 4.10 7.56 -8.95
N ILE A 78 2.94 7.64 -9.58
CA ILE A 78 2.82 8.01 -10.99
C ILE A 78 3.30 9.44 -11.20
N TYR A 79 2.87 10.37 -10.33
CA TYR A 79 3.25 11.76 -10.42
C TYR A 79 4.78 11.92 -10.36
N THR A 80 5.44 11.28 -9.40
CA THR A 80 6.90 11.44 -9.21
C THR A 80 7.72 10.79 -10.33
N ARG A 81 7.12 9.88 -11.14
CA ARG A 81 7.82 9.19 -12.22
C ARG A 81 7.46 9.71 -13.62
N THR A 82 6.50 10.62 -13.73
CA THR A 82 6.06 11.14 -15.03
C THR A 82 6.27 12.63 -15.19
N MET A 83 6.38 13.39 -14.11
CA MET A 83 6.48 14.86 -14.15
C MET A 83 7.54 15.36 -13.17
N PRO A 84 8.22 16.49 -13.49
CA PRO A 84 9.00 17.22 -12.48
C PRO A 84 8.10 17.60 -11.31
N ASN A 85 8.62 17.50 -10.07
CA ASN A 85 7.78 17.67 -8.89
C ASN A 85 8.55 18.36 -7.77
N ILE A 86 7.81 18.77 -6.74
CA ILE A 86 8.38 19.52 -5.61
C ILE A 86 9.10 18.61 -4.61
N PHE A 87 8.92 17.28 -4.70
CA PHE A 87 9.48 16.35 -3.73
C PHE A 87 10.89 15.88 -4.11
N PHE A 88 11.18 15.79 -5.40
CA PHE A 88 12.45 15.29 -5.91
C PHE A 88 12.97 16.23 -7.00
N PRO A 89 14.30 16.44 -7.06
CA PRO A 89 14.88 17.39 -8.02
C PRO A 89 14.74 16.97 -9.48
N ARG A 90 14.41 15.70 -9.73
CA ARG A 90 14.19 15.18 -11.08
C ARG A 90 13.17 14.06 -11.06
N VAL A 91 12.61 13.76 -12.24
CA VAL A 91 11.69 12.62 -12.41
C VAL A 91 12.41 11.33 -12.02
N LEU A 92 11.78 10.55 -11.14
CA LEU A 92 12.34 9.29 -10.69
C LEU A 92 12.18 8.21 -11.77
N PRO A 93 13.13 7.27 -11.88
CA PRO A 93 13.03 6.19 -12.84
C PRO A 93 12.03 5.12 -12.40
N TRP A 94 11.44 4.43 -13.39
CA TRP A 94 10.72 3.19 -13.14
C TRP A 94 11.72 2.06 -12.87
N SER A 95 11.39 1.21 -11.90
CA SER A 95 12.21 0.06 -11.55
C SER A 95 11.32 -1.17 -11.39
N SER A 96 11.84 -2.33 -11.77
CA SER A 96 11.14 -3.60 -11.70
C SER A 96 11.87 -4.66 -10.90
N ASP A 97 12.81 -4.27 -10.05
CA ASP A 97 13.49 -5.20 -9.17
C ASP A 97 12.50 -5.93 -8.26
N TRP A 98 12.76 -7.22 -8.01
CA TRP A 98 11.81 -8.07 -7.31
C TRP A 98 11.83 -7.90 -5.80
N PHE A 99 12.99 -7.66 -5.20
CA PHE A 99 13.08 -7.52 -3.75
C PHE A 99 14.22 -6.58 -3.38
N PRO A 100 13.97 -5.60 -2.48
CA PRO A 100 12.63 -5.23 -2.01
C PRO A 100 11.74 -4.75 -3.17
N PRO A 101 10.39 -4.79 -3.00
CA PRO A 101 9.51 -4.35 -4.08
C PRO A 101 9.85 -2.95 -4.55
N ARG A 102 9.95 -2.80 -5.86
CA ARG A 102 10.26 -1.52 -6.49
C ARG A 102 9.01 -0.92 -7.13
N THR A 103 9.17 0.13 -7.90
CA THR A 103 8.08 0.95 -8.42
C THR A 103 6.95 0.14 -9.05
N LEU A 104 7.28 -0.76 -9.99
CA LEU A 104 6.25 -1.52 -10.70
C LEU A 104 5.56 -2.55 -9.79
N GLN A 105 6.33 -3.24 -8.95
CA GLN A 105 5.75 -4.19 -8.01
C GLN A 105 4.87 -3.49 -6.98
N ILE A 106 5.29 -2.32 -6.50
CA ILE A 106 4.49 -1.53 -5.56
C ILE A 106 3.20 -1.07 -6.23
N LEU A 107 3.27 -0.57 -7.46
CA LEU A 107 2.07 -0.15 -8.21
C LEU A 107 1.07 -1.31 -8.34
N VAL A 108 1.54 -2.47 -8.76
CA VAL A 108 0.69 -3.67 -8.92
C VAL A 108 0.14 -4.12 -7.57
N GLY A 109 1.00 -4.19 -6.53
CA GLY A 109 0.58 -4.59 -5.19
C GLY A 109 -0.50 -3.67 -4.63
N GLN A 110 -0.38 -2.38 -4.82
CA GLN A 110 -1.38 -1.41 -4.37
C GLN A 110 -2.68 -1.54 -5.16
N CYS A 111 -2.63 -1.83 -6.45
CA CYS A 111 -3.84 -2.12 -7.23
C CYS A 111 -4.54 -3.38 -6.72
N ILE A 112 -3.80 -4.42 -6.36
CA ILE A 112 -4.36 -5.64 -5.78
C ILE A 112 -5.06 -5.32 -4.46
N ILE A 113 -4.44 -4.52 -3.59
CA ILE A 113 -5.04 -4.09 -2.32
C ILE A 113 -6.37 -3.36 -2.58
N ILE A 114 -6.39 -2.41 -3.52
CA ILE A 114 -7.61 -1.66 -3.85
C ILE A 114 -8.73 -2.61 -4.24
N VAL A 115 -8.45 -3.52 -5.17
CA VAL A 115 -9.46 -4.45 -5.68
C VAL A 115 -9.94 -5.41 -4.60
N LEU A 116 -9.02 -6.05 -3.88
CA LEU A 116 -9.39 -7.05 -2.89
C LEU A 116 -10.07 -6.45 -1.67
N CYS A 117 -9.63 -5.29 -1.20
CA CYS A 117 -10.28 -4.59 -0.10
C CYS A 117 -11.68 -4.12 -0.52
N ALA A 118 -11.87 -3.66 -1.76
CA ALA A 118 -13.18 -3.30 -2.27
C ALA A 118 -14.11 -4.53 -2.31
N VAL A 119 -13.60 -5.68 -2.75
CA VAL A 119 -14.36 -6.93 -2.74
C VAL A 119 -14.79 -7.30 -1.33
N LEU A 120 -13.87 -7.20 -0.36
CA LEU A 120 -14.16 -7.52 1.05
C LEU A 120 -15.23 -6.60 1.63
N LEU A 121 -15.23 -5.31 1.26
CA LEU A 121 -16.21 -4.34 1.75
C LEU A 121 -17.58 -4.52 1.08
N TYR A 122 -17.58 -4.87 -0.20
CA TYR A 122 -18.80 -4.94 -1.00
C TYR A 122 -19.61 -6.20 -0.73
N LYS A 123 -18.95 -7.35 -0.58
CA LYS A 123 -19.66 -8.62 -0.41
C LYS A 123 -20.14 -8.81 1.02
N PRO A 124 -21.42 -9.25 1.21
CA PRO A 124 -21.89 -9.63 2.53
C PRO A 124 -21.04 -10.75 3.12
N LYS A 125 -20.82 -10.72 4.43
CA LYS A 125 -20.01 -11.72 5.13
C LYS A 125 -20.51 -13.15 4.92
N THR A 126 -21.81 -13.31 4.69
CA THR A 126 -22.46 -14.62 4.52
C THR A 126 -22.23 -15.24 3.14
N GLN A 127 -21.73 -14.48 2.17
CA GLN A 127 -21.51 -14.95 0.80
C GLN A 127 -20.09 -15.41 0.51
N LEU A 128 -19.23 -15.28 1.49
CA LEU A 128 -17.83 -15.67 1.36
C LEU A 128 -17.51 -16.79 2.37
#